data_3ddad8584d3756de48eab2a9cdee1ce8
#
_entry.id   3ddad8584d3756de48eab2a9cdee1ce8
#
_cell.length_a   1.000
_cell.length_b   1.000
_cell.length_c   1.000
_cell.angle_alpha   90.00
_cell.angle_beta   90.00
_cell.angle_gamma   90.00
#
_symmetry.space_group_name_H-M   'P 1'
#
loop_
_entity.id
_entity.type
_entity.pdbx_description
1 polymer ?
#
loop_
_entity_poly.entity_id
_entity_poly.type
_entity_poly.pdbx_seq_one_letter_code
_entity_poly.pdbx_strand_id
1 'polypeptide(L)'
;GAYIKSDNAADNNLAASTYKLPLTMLWYEKIANGEVSPTQEFEFTENMLEKEDEENPNQPIGAKYKVGDKIPLSNLLEAAALYSDNIAGHILFENLGGYSAFKHMATKYSEHQQSKDFFNENKLNPDYTMDLVRHLYETSGTYDDLKYWLTYAGPHMFLNYNNPHGYVQKVGNNEEIRNVIGYAPTLYPFSVCIYSQIGDKEGEKLIGDIGDICWAYFEQKYNNGDYEMYDSSLAESRMAIGSPQVALAYLPDLPVDQRSTLEHPHGKTNS
;
A
#
# COMPACT_ATOMS: atom_id res chain seq x y z
N GLY A 1 -12.24 6.93 -18.83
CA GLY A 1 -12.71 6.12 -17.69
C GLY A 1 -13.73 6.88 -16.84
N ALA A 2 -14.57 6.15 -16.11
CA ALA A 2 -15.48 6.79 -15.16
C ALA A 2 -14.69 7.25 -13.92
N TYR A 3 -14.83 8.52 -13.55
CA TYR A 3 -14.23 9.07 -12.35
C TYR A 3 -15.36 9.52 -11.41
N ILE A 4 -15.41 8.93 -10.23
CA ILE A 4 -16.39 9.24 -9.19
C ILE A 4 -15.64 9.77 -7.99
N LYS A 5 -15.93 10.98 -7.55
CA LYS A 5 -15.31 11.57 -6.37
C LYS A 5 -16.30 12.33 -5.51
N SER A 6 -16.00 12.45 -4.23
CA SER A 6 -16.70 13.36 -3.32
C SER A 6 -16.27 14.81 -3.56
N ASP A 7 -17.09 15.76 -3.15
CA ASP A 7 -16.81 17.21 -3.30
C ASP A 7 -15.55 17.64 -2.53
N ASN A 8 -15.15 16.88 -1.48
CA ASN A 8 -13.99 17.13 -0.64
C ASN A 8 -12.74 16.32 -1.05
N ALA A 9 -12.67 15.78 -2.26
CA ALA A 9 -11.54 14.97 -2.70
C ALA A 9 -10.19 15.71 -2.72
N ALA A 10 -10.21 17.03 -2.81
CA ALA A 10 -9.02 17.87 -2.72
C ALA A 10 -8.60 18.24 -1.29
N ASP A 11 -9.43 17.93 -0.29
CA ASP A 11 -9.12 18.24 1.11
C ASP A 11 -8.07 17.30 1.68
N ASN A 12 -7.11 17.86 2.39
CA ASN A 12 -6.09 17.08 3.06
C ASN A 12 -6.67 16.41 4.32
N ASN A 13 -6.50 15.10 4.38
CA ASN A 13 -6.90 14.25 5.49
C ASN A 13 -5.66 13.69 6.19
N LEU A 14 -5.78 13.34 7.47
CA LEU A 14 -4.75 12.60 8.17
C LEU A 14 -4.49 11.28 7.42
N ALA A 15 -3.25 11.09 6.96
CA ALA A 15 -2.90 9.98 6.09
C ALA A 15 -2.72 8.66 6.84
N ALA A 16 -2.32 8.72 8.12
CA ALA A 16 -1.76 7.59 8.84
C ALA A 16 -0.70 6.89 7.95
N SER A 17 -0.65 5.57 7.93
CA SER A 17 0.38 4.82 7.17
C SER A 17 0.21 4.82 5.65
N THR A 18 -0.81 5.48 5.07
CA THR A 18 -0.90 5.57 3.59
C THR A 18 0.25 6.38 2.97
N TYR A 19 0.92 7.26 3.74
CA TYR A 19 2.11 7.98 3.30
C TYR A 19 3.27 7.05 2.91
N LYS A 20 3.29 5.83 3.43
CA LYS A 20 4.34 4.86 3.11
C LYS A 20 4.30 4.39 1.66
N LEU A 21 3.17 4.55 0.95
CA LEU A 21 3.10 4.20 -0.47
C LEU A 21 3.99 5.13 -1.32
N PRO A 22 3.81 6.47 -1.36
CA PRO A 22 4.70 7.33 -2.13
C PRO A 22 6.16 7.26 -1.62
N LEU A 23 6.37 7.02 -0.33
CA LEU A 23 7.70 6.86 0.25
C LEU A 23 8.43 5.63 -0.33
N THR A 24 7.80 4.47 -0.33
CA THR A 24 8.39 3.25 -0.90
C THR A 24 8.56 3.34 -2.41
N MET A 25 7.63 3.97 -3.13
CA MET A 25 7.75 4.20 -4.58
C MET A 25 9.02 5.00 -4.92
N LEU A 26 9.34 6.05 -4.19
CA LEU A 26 10.57 6.84 -4.38
C LEU A 26 11.84 5.97 -4.26
N TRP A 27 11.87 5.06 -3.31
CA TRP A 27 12.99 4.15 -3.13
C TRP A 27 13.10 3.11 -4.24
N TYR A 28 11.97 2.54 -4.70
CA TYR A 28 11.99 1.62 -5.83
C TYR A 28 12.45 2.29 -7.12
N GLU A 29 12.12 3.56 -7.35
CA GLU A 29 12.67 4.31 -8.47
C GLU A 29 14.18 4.54 -8.35
N LYS A 30 14.67 4.86 -7.15
CA LYS A 30 16.12 4.97 -6.92
C LYS A 30 16.85 3.66 -7.20
N ILE A 31 16.25 2.53 -6.84
CA ILE A 31 16.78 1.20 -7.17
C ILE A 31 16.77 1.00 -8.69
N ALA A 32 15.67 1.27 -9.36
CA ALA A 32 15.54 1.10 -10.81
C ALA A 32 16.50 1.99 -11.60
N ASN A 33 16.80 3.19 -11.09
CA ASN A 33 17.78 4.12 -11.67
C ASN A 33 19.25 3.76 -11.36
N GLY A 34 19.49 2.75 -10.52
CA GLY A 34 20.84 2.38 -10.08
C GLY A 34 21.48 3.36 -9.09
N GLU A 35 20.69 4.26 -8.49
CA GLU A 35 21.17 5.23 -7.50
C GLU A 35 21.46 4.56 -6.15
N VAL A 36 20.79 3.44 -5.85
CA VAL A 36 20.90 2.69 -4.60
C VAL A 36 20.74 1.19 -4.85
N SER A 37 21.45 0.37 -4.09
CA SER A 37 21.25 -1.09 -4.12
C SER A 37 20.15 -1.51 -3.12
N PRO A 38 19.32 -2.53 -3.41
CA PRO A 38 18.45 -3.14 -2.42
C PRO A 38 19.16 -3.68 -1.18
N THR A 39 20.45 -4.01 -1.32
CA THR A 39 21.30 -4.49 -0.23
C THR A 39 22.00 -3.37 0.52
N GLN A 40 21.84 -2.10 0.12
CA GLN A 40 22.39 -0.98 0.88
C GLN A 40 21.78 -0.97 2.27
N GLU A 41 22.64 -0.81 3.28
CA GLU A 41 22.22 -0.80 4.68
C GLU A 41 22.05 0.61 5.20
N PHE A 42 21.04 0.79 6.04
CA PHE A 42 20.76 2.02 6.79
C PHE A 42 20.82 1.75 8.29
N GLU A 43 21.40 2.67 9.05
CA GLU A 43 21.52 2.55 10.49
C GLU A 43 20.19 2.84 11.17
N PHE A 44 19.80 1.99 12.12
CA PHE A 44 18.68 2.19 13.00
C PHE A 44 19.12 3.04 14.19
N THR A 45 18.75 4.30 14.25
CA THR A 45 19.14 5.23 15.31
C THR A 45 17.99 5.46 16.29
N GLU A 46 18.32 5.88 17.53
CA GLU A 46 17.36 6.03 18.64
C GLU A 46 16.22 7.02 18.33
N ASN A 47 16.50 8.08 17.56
CA ASN A 47 15.50 9.07 17.17
C ASN A 47 14.45 8.54 16.18
N MET A 48 14.62 7.31 15.68
CA MET A 48 13.66 6.62 14.80
C MET A 48 12.65 5.79 15.56
N LEU A 49 12.80 5.68 16.89
CA LEU A 49 11.82 5.07 17.78
C LEU A 49 10.79 6.12 18.22
N GLU A 50 9.53 5.83 18.01
CA GLU A 50 8.42 6.54 18.64
C GLU A 50 7.93 5.72 19.84
N LYS A 51 7.29 6.36 20.82
CA LYS A 51 6.78 5.65 22.01
C LYS A 51 5.79 4.53 21.66
N GLU A 52 5.04 4.70 20.58
CA GLU A 52 4.09 3.71 20.07
C GLU A 52 4.78 2.45 19.51
N ASP A 53 6.04 2.55 19.08
CA ASP A 53 6.80 1.42 18.57
C ASP A 53 7.30 0.49 19.69
N GLU A 54 7.57 1.05 20.88
CA GLU A 54 7.94 0.28 22.06
C GLU A 54 6.76 -0.58 22.57
N GLU A 55 5.53 -0.10 22.35
CA GLU A 55 4.28 -0.77 22.76
C GLU A 55 3.80 -1.82 21.75
N ASN A 56 4.33 -1.83 20.52
CA ASN A 56 3.96 -2.77 19.47
C ASN A 56 5.12 -3.69 19.03
N PRO A 57 5.47 -4.71 19.87
CA PRO A 57 6.59 -5.61 19.59
C PRO A 57 6.38 -6.51 18.37
N ASN A 58 5.21 -6.47 17.73
CA ASN A 58 4.89 -7.28 16.56
C ASN A 58 5.31 -6.63 15.23
N GLN A 59 5.89 -5.43 15.27
CA GLN A 59 6.45 -4.81 14.05
C GLN A 59 7.78 -5.48 13.68
N PRO A 60 7.96 -5.94 12.43
CA PRO A 60 9.09 -6.78 12.04
C PRO A 60 10.45 -6.17 12.31
N ILE A 61 10.60 -4.85 12.13
CA ILE A 61 11.90 -4.19 12.34
C ILE A 61 12.25 -4.18 13.83
N GLY A 62 11.37 -3.71 14.71
CA GLY A 62 11.62 -3.69 16.15
C GLY A 62 11.77 -5.08 16.79
N ALA A 63 11.11 -6.11 16.22
CA ALA A 63 11.26 -7.49 16.67
C ALA A 63 12.61 -8.12 16.29
N LYS A 64 13.20 -7.70 15.16
CA LYS A 64 14.41 -8.32 14.57
C LYS A 64 15.69 -7.52 14.81
N TYR A 65 15.58 -6.19 14.85
CA TYR A 65 16.72 -5.28 14.90
C TYR A 65 16.67 -4.37 16.15
N LYS A 66 17.83 -3.87 16.55
CA LYS A 66 18.00 -2.95 17.68
C LYS A 66 18.64 -1.65 17.21
N VAL A 67 18.51 -0.60 18.01
CA VAL A 67 19.24 0.65 17.82
C VAL A 67 20.75 0.35 17.70
N GLY A 68 21.39 0.89 16.65
CA GLY A 68 22.76 0.64 16.26
C GLY A 68 22.94 -0.42 15.19
N ASP A 69 21.92 -1.24 14.91
CA ASP A 69 22.00 -2.22 13.82
C ASP A 69 21.89 -1.55 12.45
N LYS A 70 22.43 -2.22 11.44
CA LYS A 70 22.29 -1.84 10.03
C LYS A 70 21.29 -2.75 9.36
N ILE A 71 20.33 -2.14 8.66
CA ILE A 71 19.18 -2.82 8.06
C ILE A 71 19.23 -2.65 6.54
N PRO A 72 19.22 -3.73 5.76
CA PRO A 72 19.14 -3.65 4.30
C PRO A 72 17.88 -2.92 3.83
N LEU A 73 18.01 -2.10 2.78
CA LEU A 73 16.90 -1.35 2.17
C LEU A 73 15.73 -2.26 1.80
N SER A 74 16.00 -3.44 1.23
CA SER A 74 14.96 -4.42 0.88
C SER A 74 14.09 -4.81 2.06
N ASN A 75 14.68 -5.02 3.25
CA ASN A 75 13.94 -5.38 4.46
C ASN A 75 13.08 -4.21 4.97
N LEU A 76 13.56 -2.96 4.83
CA LEU A 76 12.79 -1.77 5.18
C LEU A 76 11.60 -1.58 4.24
N LEU A 77 11.79 -1.80 2.94
CA LEU A 77 10.73 -1.66 1.93
C LEU A 77 9.63 -2.70 2.12
N GLU A 78 10.01 -3.97 2.34
CA GLU A 78 9.07 -5.03 2.68
C GLU A 78 8.30 -4.71 3.95
N ALA A 79 8.99 -4.35 5.03
CA ALA A 79 8.36 -4.04 6.32
C ALA A 79 7.38 -2.86 6.22
N ALA A 80 7.74 -1.78 5.52
CA ALA A 80 6.89 -0.62 5.32
C ALA A 80 5.66 -0.92 4.44
N ALA A 81 5.83 -1.72 3.38
CA ALA A 81 4.76 -2.03 2.44
C ALA A 81 3.79 -3.09 2.98
N LEU A 82 4.32 -4.25 3.39
CA LEU A 82 3.53 -5.42 3.79
C LEU A 82 2.95 -5.29 5.21
N TYR A 83 3.80 -4.90 6.17
CA TYR A 83 3.43 -4.86 7.58
C TYR A 83 3.08 -3.46 8.09
N SER A 84 3.28 -2.44 7.24
CA SER A 84 3.07 -1.04 7.65
C SER A 84 3.97 -0.58 8.80
N ASP A 85 5.17 -1.17 8.92
CA ASP A 85 6.13 -0.95 10.00
C ASP A 85 6.52 0.54 10.11
N ASN A 86 6.38 1.12 11.32
CA ASN A 86 6.62 2.54 11.54
C ASN A 86 8.10 2.87 11.59
N ILE A 87 8.91 2.00 12.21
CA ILE A 87 10.36 2.16 12.27
C ILE A 87 10.94 2.13 10.87
N ALA A 88 10.50 1.19 10.02
CA ALA A 88 10.89 1.15 8.61
C ALA A 88 10.52 2.44 7.88
N GLY A 89 9.29 2.93 8.06
CA GLY A 89 8.84 4.21 7.49
C GLY A 89 9.72 5.38 7.91
N HIS A 90 10.08 5.45 9.20
CA HIS A 90 10.93 6.50 9.74
C HIS A 90 12.35 6.45 9.14
N ILE A 91 12.99 5.29 9.17
CA ILE A 91 14.33 5.11 8.57
C ILE A 91 14.31 5.52 7.09
N LEU A 92 13.28 5.11 6.34
CA LEU A 92 13.17 5.41 4.92
C LEU A 92 13.06 6.92 4.65
N PHE A 93 12.19 7.67 5.33
CA PHE A 93 12.06 9.09 5.05
C PHE A 93 13.24 9.92 5.59
N GLU A 94 13.83 9.55 6.73
CA GLU A 94 15.02 10.22 7.24
C GLU A 94 16.19 10.13 6.25
N ASN A 95 16.38 8.98 5.61
CA ASN A 95 17.41 8.80 4.59
C ASN A 95 17.07 9.44 3.22
N LEU A 96 15.89 10.05 3.08
CA LEU A 96 15.54 10.97 1.98
C LEU A 96 15.71 12.45 2.35
N GLY A 97 16.26 12.76 3.53
CA GLY A 97 16.45 14.12 4.02
C GLY A 97 15.32 14.59 4.95
N GLY A 98 14.57 13.67 5.54
CA GLY A 98 13.47 13.90 6.46
C GLY A 98 12.10 13.95 5.80
N TYR A 99 11.07 14.00 6.65
CA TYR A 99 9.67 13.87 6.22
C TYR A 99 9.26 14.92 5.17
N SER A 100 9.58 16.20 5.40
CA SER A 100 9.25 17.28 4.45
C SER A 100 9.96 17.12 3.11
N ALA A 101 11.24 16.69 3.11
CA ALA A 101 11.99 16.48 1.87
C ALA A 101 11.39 15.35 1.03
N PHE A 102 11.02 14.22 1.68
CA PHE A 102 10.34 13.13 1.00
C PHE A 102 9.01 13.60 0.39
N LYS A 103 8.21 14.39 1.11
CA LYS A 103 6.93 14.91 0.62
C LYS A 103 7.10 15.81 -0.61
N HIS A 104 8.14 16.65 -0.64
CA HIS A 104 8.47 17.45 -1.83
C HIS A 104 8.85 16.57 -3.03
N MET A 105 9.63 15.50 -2.82
CA MET A 105 9.94 14.54 -3.90
C MET A 105 8.69 13.83 -4.41
N ALA A 106 7.74 13.52 -3.52
CA ALA A 106 6.53 12.77 -3.84
C ALA A 106 5.49 13.59 -4.64
N THR A 107 5.62 14.92 -4.74
CA THR A 107 4.71 15.74 -5.56
C THR A 107 4.70 15.36 -7.04
N LYS A 108 5.77 14.73 -7.53
CA LYS A 108 5.88 14.29 -8.93
C LYS A 108 4.83 13.26 -9.35
N TYR A 109 4.16 12.62 -8.40
CA TYR A 109 3.13 11.61 -8.70
C TYR A 109 1.76 12.19 -9.05
N SER A 110 1.58 13.51 -8.90
CA SER A 110 0.34 14.19 -9.24
C SER A 110 0.59 15.61 -9.72
N GLU A 111 -0.20 16.06 -10.69
CA GLU A 111 -0.19 17.46 -11.16
C GLU A 111 -1.02 18.38 -10.26
N HIS A 112 -1.78 17.84 -9.31
CA HIS A 112 -2.55 18.62 -8.36
C HIS A 112 -1.62 19.42 -7.42
N GLN A 113 -1.86 20.73 -7.34
CA GLN A 113 -1.12 21.58 -6.44
C GLN A 113 -1.41 21.19 -4.99
N GLN A 114 -0.34 20.97 -4.22
CA GLN A 114 -0.45 20.56 -2.83
C GLN A 114 -0.40 21.78 -1.89
N SER A 115 -1.16 21.73 -0.80
CA SER A 115 -1.18 22.76 0.23
C SER A 115 0.00 22.63 1.18
N LYS A 116 0.21 23.66 2.03
CA LYS A 116 1.28 23.67 3.03
C LYS A 116 1.20 22.48 3.99
N ASP A 117 0.01 22.06 4.36
CA ASP A 117 -0.21 20.93 5.30
C ASP A 117 0.27 19.62 4.72
N PHE A 118 0.14 19.43 3.40
CA PHE A 118 0.69 18.25 2.72
C PHE A 118 2.19 18.08 2.99
N PHE A 119 2.96 19.17 3.02
CA PHE A 119 4.42 19.10 3.18
C PHE A 119 4.88 18.96 4.63
N ASN A 120 4.13 19.54 5.56
CA ASN A 120 4.56 19.69 6.95
C ASN A 120 3.90 18.70 7.91
N GLU A 121 2.80 18.08 7.49
CA GLU A 121 2.01 17.20 8.32
C GLU A 121 1.81 15.84 7.63
N ASN A 122 1.43 14.83 8.41
CA ASN A 122 1.07 13.53 7.86
C ASN A 122 -0.34 13.57 7.24
N LYS A 123 -0.45 14.35 6.16
CA LYS A 123 -1.70 14.54 5.42
C LYS A 123 -1.55 14.22 3.95
N LEU A 124 -2.57 13.61 3.39
CA LEU A 124 -2.75 13.33 1.96
C LEU A 124 -4.21 13.64 1.58
N ASN A 125 -4.48 13.75 0.28
CA ASN A 125 -5.83 13.93 -0.23
C ASN A 125 -6.17 12.89 -1.30
N PRO A 126 -7.46 12.58 -1.50
CA PRO A 126 -7.92 11.61 -2.51
C PRO A 126 -7.44 11.92 -3.93
N ASP A 127 -7.49 13.18 -4.37
CA ASP A 127 -7.06 13.56 -5.72
C ASP A 127 -5.58 13.22 -5.97
N TYR A 128 -4.69 13.54 -5.02
CA TYR A 128 -3.29 13.16 -5.07
C TYR A 128 -3.10 11.64 -5.07
N THR A 129 -3.78 10.94 -4.15
CA THR A 129 -3.59 9.49 -4.00
C THR A 129 -4.20 8.69 -5.14
N MET A 130 -5.22 9.21 -5.82
CA MET A 130 -5.73 8.59 -7.03
C MET A 130 -4.72 8.63 -8.16
N ASP A 131 -4.03 9.76 -8.38
CA ASP A 131 -2.95 9.88 -9.35
C ASP A 131 -1.77 8.98 -8.99
N LEU A 132 -1.40 8.94 -7.72
CA LEU A 132 -0.35 8.07 -7.19
C LEU A 132 -0.62 6.59 -7.46
N VAL A 133 -1.84 6.12 -7.16
CA VAL A 133 -2.23 4.73 -7.37
C VAL A 133 -2.30 4.40 -8.86
N ARG A 134 -2.76 5.32 -9.70
CA ARG A 134 -2.72 5.18 -11.16
C ARG A 134 -1.28 5.04 -11.64
N HIS A 135 -0.36 5.89 -11.20
CA HIS A 135 1.05 5.82 -11.54
C HIS A 135 1.67 4.48 -11.11
N LEU A 136 1.38 4.01 -9.89
CA LEU A 136 1.79 2.68 -9.42
C LEU A 136 1.28 1.58 -10.36
N TYR A 137 0.00 1.60 -10.73
CA TYR A 137 -0.60 0.60 -11.61
C TYR A 137 0.02 0.62 -13.00
N GLU A 138 0.13 1.79 -13.65
CA GLU A 138 0.58 1.96 -15.05
C GLU A 138 2.07 1.69 -15.24
N THR A 139 2.89 1.85 -14.22
CA THR A 139 4.34 1.62 -14.29
C THR A 139 4.66 0.13 -14.11
N SER A 140 5.18 -0.51 -15.13
CA SER A 140 5.64 -1.91 -15.09
C SER A 140 7.12 -2.01 -14.75
N GLY A 141 7.54 -3.10 -14.11
CA GLY A 141 8.93 -3.40 -13.79
C GLY A 141 9.41 -2.72 -12.52
N THR A 142 9.38 -1.40 -12.45
CA THR A 142 9.94 -0.63 -11.32
C THR A 142 9.31 -0.98 -9.96
N TYR A 143 8.02 -1.24 -9.93
CA TYR A 143 7.26 -1.44 -8.67
C TYR A 143 6.74 -2.87 -8.48
N ASP A 144 7.27 -3.85 -9.19
CA ASP A 144 6.71 -5.21 -9.18
C ASP A 144 6.78 -5.83 -7.78
N ASP A 145 7.93 -5.72 -7.09
CA ASP A 145 8.06 -6.15 -5.70
C ASP A 145 7.12 -5.39 -4.75
N LEU A 146 6.98 -4.08 -4.94
CA LEU A 146 6.06 -3.27 -4.13
C LEU A 146 4.61 -3.72 -4.33
N LYS A 147 4.17 -3.93 -5.57
CA LYS A 147 2.83 -4.45 -5.88
C LYS A 147 2.61 -5.82 -5.25
N TYR A 148 3.63 -6.67 -5.29
CA TYR A 148 3.61 -7.97 -4.63
C TYR A 148 3.33 -7.81 -3.13
N TRP A 149 4.11 -7.00 -2.40
CA TRP A 149 3.89 -6.78 -0.96
C TRP A 149 2.51 -6.20 -0.66
N LEU A 150 2.06 -5.23 -1.46
CA LEU A 150 0.76 -4.59 -1.29
C LEU A 150 -0.43 -5.53 -1.56
N THR A 151 -0.27 -6.57 -2.38
CA THR A 151 -1.28 -7.61 -2.59
C THR A 151 -1.54 -8.42 -1.33
N TYR A 152 -0.50 -8.62 -0.51
CA TYR A 152 -0.58 -9.39 0.74
C TYR A 152 -0.73 -8.51 1.99
N ALA A 153 -0.71 -7.19 1.83
CA ALA A 153 -0.90 -6.25 2.94
C ALA A 153 -2.34 -6.29 3.45
N GLY A 154 -2.52 -6.57 4.74
CA GLY A 154 -3.82 -6.55 5.41
C GLY A 154 -4.85 -7.51 4.79
N PRO A 155 -4.58 -8.83 4.73
CA PRO A 155 -5.59 -9.79 4.33
C PRO A 155 -6.78 -9.75 5.30
N HIS A 156 -8.01 -9.81 4.76
CA HIS A 156 -9.25 -9.64 5.51
C HIS A 156 -9.42 -8.28 6.21
N MET A 157 -8.78 -7.24 5.67
CA MET A 157 -8.87 -5.88 6.17
C MET A 157 -9.17 -4.90 5.03
N PHE A 158 -9.86 -3.82 5.32
CA PHE A 158 -10.13 -2.73 4.36
C PHE A 158 -10.74 -3.22 3.04
N LEU A 159 -10.18 -2.87 1.87
CA LEU A 159 -10.68 -3.34 0.58
C LEU A 159 -10.63 -4.87 0.44
N ASN A 160 -9.69 -5.51 1.13
CA ASN A 160 -9.56 -6.97 1.16
C ASN A 160 -10.37 -7.64 2.27
N TYR A 161 -11.34 -6.94 2.91
CA TYR A 161 -12.11 -7.46 4.04
C TYR A 161 -12.89 -8.72 3.69
N ASN A 162 -13.65 -8.67 2.62
CA ASN A 162 -14.49 -9.78 2.16
C ASN A 162 -13.80 -10.68 1.12
N ASN A 163 -12.83 -10.12 0.37
CA ASN A 163 -12.09 -10.81 -0.69
C ASN A 163 -10.59 -10.62 -0.48
N PRO A 164 -9.93 -11.47 0.34
CA PRO A 164 -8.50 -11.36 0.59
C PRO A 164 -7.71 -11.46 -0.71
N HIS A 165 -6.74 -10.57 -0.87
CA HIS A 165 -5.89 -10.44 -2.07
C HIS A 165 -6.63 -9.99 -3.35
N GLY A 166 -7.87 -9.51 -3.25
CA GLY A 166 -8.60 -8.93 -4.38
C GLY A 166 -8.05 -7.58 -4.82
N TYR A 167 -7.50 -6.81 -3.88
CA TYR A 167 -6.94 -5.49 -4.11
C TYR A 167 -5.45 -5.42 -3.77
N VAL A 168 -4.69 -4.69 -4.58
CA VAL A 168 -3.37 -4.19 -4.25
C VAL A 168 -3.58 -2.92 -3.44
N GLN A 169 -3.31 -2.94 -2.12
CA GLN A 169 -3.70 -1.85 -1.23
C GLN A 169 -2.61 -1.44 -0.25
N LYS A 170 -2.60 -0.12 0.10
CA LYS A 170 -1.91 0.38 1.29
C LYS A 170 -2.94 0.93 2.25
N VAL A 171 -2.91 0.42 3.46
CA VAL A 171 -3.82 0.83 4.54
C VAL A 171 -3.15 1.85 5.47
N GLY A 172 -3.98 2.65 6.13
CA GLY A 172 -3.57 3.59 7.16
C GLY A 172 -4.65 3.70 8.22
N ASN A 173 -4.29 3.47 9.47
CA ASN A 173 -5.24 3.49 10.57
C ASN A 173 -4.61 4.02 11.85
N ASN A 174 -5.45 4.54 12.70
CA ASN A 174 -5.22 4.81 14.12
C ASN A 174 -6.55 4.62 14.86
N GLU A 175 -6.68 5.14 16.06
CA GLU A 175 -7.91 5.01 16.86
C GLU A 175 -9.12 5.70 16.22
N GLU A 176 -8.91 6.78 15.45
CA GLU A 176 -9.96 7.66 14.95
C GLU A 176 -10.29 7.45 13.46
N ILE A 177 -9.36 6.89 12.69
CA ILE A 177 -9.46 6.83 11.22
C ILE A 177 -9.18 5.44 10.65
N ARG A 178 -9.81 5.18 9.49
CA ARG A 178 -9.51 4.05 8.61
C ARG A 178 -9.36 4.57 7.18
N ASN A 179 -8.16 4.46 6.62
CA ASN A 179 -7.85 4.92 5.28
C ASN A 179 -7.33 3.78 4.43
N VAL A 180 -7.63 3.82 3.16
CA VAL A 180 -7.09 2.88 2.18
C VAL A 180 -6.91 3.54 0.83
N ILE A 181 -5.81 3.21 0.17
CA ILE A 181 -5.53 3.57 -1.21
C ILE A 181 -5.09 2.32 -1.95
N GLY A 182 -5.65 2.06 -3.11
CA GLY A 182 -5.34 0.84 -3.85
C GLY A 182 -6.08 0.70 -5.17
N TYR A 183 -5.89 -0.43 -5.81
CA TYR A 183 -6.54 -0.76 -7.08
C TYR A 183 -6.88 -2.25 -7.17
N ALA A 184 -7.88 -2.58 -7.99
CA ALA A 184 -8.23 -3.95 -8.34
C ALA A 184 -7.48 -4.36 -9.61
N PRO A 185 -6.60 -5.40 -9.57
CA PRO A 185 -5.83 -5.88 -10.71
C PRO A 185 -6.65 -6.87 -11.56
N THR A 186 -7.79 -6.40 -12.10
CA THR A 186 -8.72 -7.20 -12.91
C THR A 186 -8.61 -6.87 -14.40
N LEU A 187 -9.39 -7.57 -15.25
CA LEU A 187 -9.55 -7.21 -16.67
C LEU A 187 -10.21 -5.83 -16.84
N TYR A 188 -10.89 -5.34 -15.82
CA TYR A 188 -11.51 -4.03 -15.71
C TYR A 188 -10.91 -3.23 -14.54
N PRO A 189 -9.61 -2.88 -14.62
CA PRO A 189 -8.90 -2.29 -13.48
C PRO A 189 -9.50 -0.95 -13.07
N PHE A 190 -9.59 -0.75 -11.76
CA PHE A 190 -10.06 0.50 -11.17
C PHE A 190 -9.33 0.78 -9.86
N SER A 191 -9.24 2.04 -9.48
CA SER A 191 -8.62 2.48 -8.24
C SER A 191 -9.66 2.93 -7.23
N VAL A 192 -9.37 2.72 -5.95
CA VAL A 192 -10.19 3.16 -4.82
C VAL A 192 -9.31 3.85 -3.79
N CYS A 193 -9.65 5.10 -3.43
CA CYS A 193 -8.95 5.87 -2.41
C CYS A 193 -10.00 6.41 -1.43
N ILE A 194 -9.93 5.97 -0.16
CA ILE A 194 -10.88 6.33 0.89
C ILE A 194 -10.12 6.87 2.09
N TYR A 195 -10.55 8.05 2.56
CA TYR A 195 -10.14 8.65 3.83
C TYR A 195 -11.37 8.78 4.71
N SER A 196 -11.39 8.07 5.84
CA SER A 196 -12.55 7.94 6.71
C SER A 196 -12.21 8.35 8.14
N GLN A 197 -13.17 8.99 8.82
CA GLN A 197 -13.09 9.33 10.25
C GLN A 197 -13.84 8.31 11.13
N ILE A 198 -13.97 7.08 10.66
CA ILE A 198 -14.57 5.97 11.42
C ILE A 198 -13.45 5.04 11.86
N GLY A 199 -13.05 5.15 13.13
CA GLY A 199 -11.83 4.57 13.69
C GLY A 199 -11.91 3.13 14.20
N ASP A 200 -13.01 2.39 13.97
CA ASP A 200 -13.24 1.07 14.52
C ASP A 200 -13.35 -0.05 13.46
N LYS A 201 -13.73 -1.24 13.91
CA LYS A 201 -13.97 -2.38 13.01
C LYS A 201 -15.15 -2.18 12.06
N GLU A 202 -16.10 -1.32 12.42
CA GLU A 202 -17.21 -0.97 11.55
C GLU A 202 -16.70 -0.17 10.36
N GLY A 203 -15.73 0.73 10.57
CA GLY A 203 -15.05 1.46 9.50
C GLY A 203 -14.30 0.55 8.55
N GLU A 204 -13.61 -0.48 9.05
CA GLU A 204 -12.94 -1.46 8.19
C GLU A 204 -13.95 -2.25 7.34
N LYS A 205 -15.05 -2.72 7.97
CA LYS A 205 -16.10 -3.44 7.26
C LYS A 205 -16.77 -2.56 6.22
N LEU A 206 -17.07 -1.31 6.55
CA LEU A 206 -17.67 -0.35 5.61
C LEU A 206 -16.78 -0.16 4.38
N ILE A 207 -15.48 -0.04 4.57
CA ILE A 207 -14.52 0.05 3.46
C ILE A 207 -14.55 -1.22 2.59
N GLY A 208 -14.63 -2.39 3.21
CA GLY A 208 -14.79 -3.67 2.50
C GLY A 208 -16.07 -3.71 1.66
N ASP A 209 -17.21 -3.32 2.25
CA ASP A 209 -18.49 -3.26 1.55
C ASP A 209 -18.45 -2.26 0.38
N ILE A 210 -17.78 -1.10 0.54
CA ILE A 210 -17.56 -0.14 -0.56
C ILE A 210 -16.68 -0.78 -1.65
N GLY A 211 -15.65 -1.51 -1.27
CA GLY A 211 -14.80 -2.25 -2.21
C GLY A 211 -15.60 -3.23 -3.06
N ASP A 212 -16.50 -4.00 -2.45
CA ASP A 212 -17.37 -4.95 -3.14
C ASP A 212 -18.35 -4.24 -4.10
N ILE A 213 -18.91 -3.10 -3.68
CA ILE A 213 -19.79 -2.29 -4.53
C ILE A 213 -19.02 -1.77 -5.76
N CYS A 214 -17.82 -1.25 -5.56
CA CYS A 214 -16.96 -0.80 -6.65
C CYS A 214 -16.64 -1.95 -7.61
N TRP A 215 -16.30 -3.11 -7.06
CA TRP A 215 -16.00 -4.30 -7.86
C TRP A 215 -17.18 -4.70 -8.74
N ALA A 216 -18.37 -4.85 -8.15
CA ALA A 216 -19.58 -5.20 -8.87
C ALA A 216 -19.95 -4.15 -9.95
N TYR A 217 -19.77 -2.86 -9.63
CA TYR A 217 -20.03 -1.77 -10.59
C TYR A 217 -19.13 -1.84 -11.81
N PHE A 218 -17.81 -1.99 -11.63
CA PHE A 218 -16.88 -2.03 -12.75
C PHE A 218 -16.97 -3.35 -13.53
N GLU A 219 -17.26 -4.48 -12.86
CA GLU A 219 -17.55 -5.75 -13.52
C GLU A 219 -18.78 -5.65 -14.42
N GLN A 220 -19.87 -5.03 -13.93
CA GLN A 220 -21.07 -4.79 -14.73
C GLN A 220 -20.77 -3.88 -15.94
N LYS A 221 -20.01 -2.81 -15.75
CA LYS A 221 -19.58 -1.93 -16.83
C LYS A 221 -18.79 -2.68 -17.91
N TYR A 222 -17.84 -3.54 -17.49
CA TYR A 222 -17.06 -4.37 -18.38
C TYR A 222 -17.96 -5.34 -19.17
N ASN A 223 -18.86 -6.06 -18.51
CA ASN A 223 -19.76 -7.03 -19.12
C ASN A 223 -20.76 -6.39 -20.09
N ASN A 224 -21.14 -5.13 -19.87
CA ASN A 224 -22.01 -4.37 -20.75
C ASN A 224 -21.25 -3.77 -21.97
N GLY A 225 -19.94 -3.90 -22.04
CA GLY A 225 -19.11 -3.26 -23.07
C GLY A 225 -18.90 -1.76 -22.88
N ASP A 226 -19.28 -1.22 -21.71
CA ASP A 226 -19.14 0.20 -21.36
C ASP A 226 -17.73 0.54 -20.81
N TYR A 227 -16.83 -0.47 -20.78
CA TYR A 227 -15.47 -0.33 -20.28
C TYR A 227 -14.49 -0.36 -21.46
N GLU A 228 -13.85 0.77 -21.71
CA GLU A 228 -12.74 0.82 -22.67
C GLU A 228 -11.52 0.11 -22.04
N MET A 229 -11.20 -1.06 -22.58
CA MET A 229 -10.00 -1.79 -22.14
C MET A 229 -8.75 -0.99 -22.51
N TYR A 230 -7.99 -0.63 -21.51
CA TYR A 230 -6.57 -0.35 -21.69
C TYR A 230 -5.91 -1.65 -22.21
N ASP A 231 -5.06 -1.55 -23.20
CA ASP A 231 -4.35 -2.62 -23.91
C ASP A 231 -4.29 -3.98 -23.14
N SER A 232 -4.99 -4.99 -23.68
CA SER A 232 -5.17 -6.30 -23.02
C SER A 232 -3.86 -7.02 -22.69
N SER A 233 -2.80 -6.79 -23.46
CA SER A 233 -1.48 -7.39 -23.24
C SER A 233 -0.81 -6.87 -21.94
N LEU A 234 -1.05 -5.61 -21.62
CA LEU A 234 -0.58 -4.99 -20.38
C LEU A 234 -1.42 -5.44 -19.17
N ALA A 235 -2.73 -5.65 -19.35
CA ALA A 235 -3.60 -6.12 -18.29
C ALA A 235 -3.27 -7.56 -17.87
N GLU A 236 -3.02 -8.45 -18.82
CA GLU A 236 -2.64 -9.85 -18.54
C GLU A 236 -1.30 -9.96 -17.81
N SER A 237 -0.28 -9.19 -18.21
CA SER A 237 1.01 -9.18 -17.53
C SER A 237 0.92 -8.61 -16.10
N ARG A 238 0.05 -7.63 -15.87
CA ARG A 238 -0.16 -6.99 -14.57
C ARG A 238 -0.99 -7.83 -13.60
N MET A 239 -1.98 -8.58 -14.13
CA MET A 239 -2.72 -9.57 -13.34
C MET A 239 -1.83 -10.73 -12.91
N ALA A 240 -0.87 -11.15 -13.75
CA ALA A 240 0.06 -12.22 -13.40
C ALA A 240 0.94 -11.86 -12.18
N ILE A 241 1.32 -10.58 -12.03
CA ILE A 241 2.12 -10.10 -10.90
C ILE A 241 1.29 -10.02 -9.62
N GLY A 242 0.01 -9.65 -9.71
CA GLY A 242 -0.91 -9.56 -8.57
C GLY A 242 -1.71 -10.85 -8.30
N SER A 243 -1.51 -11.93 -9.05
CA SER A 243 -2.28 -13.14 -8.87
C SER A 243 -1.75 -14.00 -7.71
N PRO A 244 -2.63 -14.58 -6.89
CA PRO A 244 -2.22 -15.48 -5.80
C PRO A 244 -1.33 -16.64 -6.24
N GLN A 245 -1.49 -17.12 -7.48
CA GLN A 245 -0.70 -18.24 -8.01
C GLN A 245 0.76 -17.87 -8.32
N VAL A 246 1.01 -16.64 -8.78
CA VAL A 246 2.38 -16.16 -9.00
C VAL A 246 3.06 -15.89 -7.66
N ALA A 247 2.32 -15.35 -6.70
CA ALA A 247 2.82 -15.09 -5.38
C ALA A 247 3.22 -16.36 -4.62
N LEU A 248 2.45 -17.45 -4.71
CA LEU A 248 2.78 -18.74 -4.08
C LEU A 248 4.10 -19.33 -4.61
N ALA A 249 4.49 -19.02 -5.86
CA ALA A 249 5.77 -19.47 -6.43
C ALA A 249 6.99 -18.75 -5.84
N TYR A 250 6.80 -17.57 -5.23
CA TYR A 250 7.85 -16.72 -4.66
C TYR A 250 7.89 -16.72 -3.12
N LEU A 251 7.20 -17.65 -2.44
CA LEU A 251 7.10 -17.75 -0.99
C LEU A 251 8.09 -18.74 -0.30
N PRO A 252 9.35 -18.93 -0.72
CA PRO A 252 10.25 -19.87 -0.03
C PRO A 252 10.55 -19.44 1.42
N ASP A 253 10.45 -18.15 1.76
CA ASP A 253 10.98 -17.59 3.01
C ASP A 253 9.94 -17.03 3.99
N LEU A 254 8.63 -17.19 3.73
CA LEU A 254 7.62 -16.85 4.73
C LEU A 254 7.63 -17.87 5.89
N PRO A 255 7.49 -17.40 7.15
CA PRO A 255 7.33 -18.28 8.30
C PRO A 255 6.22 -19.29 8.08
N VAL A 256 6.42 -20.53 8.56
CA VAL A 256 5.52 -21.69 8.30
C VAL A 256 4.08 -21.43 8.79
N ASP A 257 3.91 -20.62 9.84
CA ASP A 257 2.63 -20.17 10.38
C ASP A 257 1.83 -19.25 9.43
N GLN A 258 2.53 -18.44 8.65
CA GLN A 258 1.88 -17.57 7.64
C GLN A 258 1.56 -18.32 6.34
N ARG A 259 2.30 -19.39 6.00
CA ARG A 259 2.01 -20.22 4.83
C ARG A 259 0.70 -20.99 4.99
N SER A 260 0.41 -21.48 6.20
CA SER A 260 -0.81 -22.25 6.48
C SER A 260 -2.11 -21.47 6.34
N THR A 261 -2.07 -20.14 6.54
CA THR A 261 -3.22 -19.26 6.36
C THR A 261 -3.51 -18.94 4.88
N LEU A 262 -2.50 -19.07 4.01
CA LEU A 262 -2.63 -18.85 2.57
C LEU A 262 -3.07 -20.12 1.80
N GLU A 263 -2.70 -21.31 2.30
CA GLU A 263 -3.02 -22.59 1.66
C GLU A 263 -4.44 -23.11 1.93
N HIS A 264 -5.13 -22.62 2.98
CA HIS A 264 -6.46 -23.08 3.37
C HIS A 264 -7.45 -21.96 3.70
N PRO A 265 -7.93 -21.21 2.70
CA PRO A 265 -9.00 -20.23 2.93
C PRO A 265 -10.37 -20.86 3.25
N HIS A 266 -10.54 -22.18 3.06
CA HIS A 266 -11.79 -22.91 3.34
C HIS A 266 -11.50 -24.30 3.91
N GLY A 267 -11.41 -24.40 5.22
CA GLY A 267 -11.28 -25.68 5.83
C GLY A 267 -11.60 -25.74 7.31
N LYS A 268 -12.87 -25.66 7.65
CA LYS A 268 -13.48 -26.44 8.73
C LYS A 268 -15.00 -26.51 8.52
N THR A 269 -15.43 -27.47 7.75
CA THR A 269 -16.76 -28.06 7.97
C THR A 269 -16.64 -28.97 9.18
N ASN A 270 -17.33 -28.65 10.25
CA ASN A 270 -17.50 -29.50 11.40
C ASN A 270 -18.23 -30.77 11.00
N SER A 271 -17.65 -31.90 11.34
CA SER A 271 -18.36 -33.13 11.69
C SER A 271 -18.50 -33.22 13.20
#